data_2c1942264668c0d569d44bf486559a9c
#
_entry.id   2c1942264668c0d569d44bf486559a9c
#
_cell.length_a   1.000
_cell.length_b   1.000
_cell.length_c   1.000
_cell.angle_alpha   90.00
_cell.angle_beta   90.00
_cell.angle_gamma   90.00
#
_symmetry.space_group_name_H-M   'P 1'
#
loop_
_entity.id
_entity.type
_entity.pdbx_description
1 polymer ?
#
loop_
_entity_poly.entity_id
_entity_poly.type
_entity_poly.pdbx_seq_one_letter_code
_entity_poly.pdbx_strand_id
1 'polypeptide(L)'
;MDYSGEFPRLVLDYGIGFITFYIFLVVLFVAATARMIRSLKKASEAEQRRIILMLTGMFFPWLAVMIRSAGITGGYEVSFLGIIFMAIFAMLALIKYGYFDSVQQAVTNVIYKSSEGLLVLDTDRYVLYFNSVIKELFPEVSDKKSVKCVPALRDIIEKCFDENGKLGETHTPNTVEAGDRIFEIKIEPILEAGFIQGYTVRAFDSTAHYRSIEELRRSAHIDALTGLYDREIFKQEITQHLSEGGIGALFMADVDFFKYINDNFGHIVGDEVLVTLSETIRTFFSEDSISCRVGGDEFMMFVKNTNDKAALAELAEKLNAVYSENVKKAAEGLTSSLSIGIVLSSSISGSENSEAFETLYGLADKALYQTKENGRNGYSFYEKVTV
;
A
#
# COMPACT_ATOMS: atom_id res chain seq x y z
N MET A 1 76.50 -19.80 -2.35
CA MET A 1 76.62 -18.35 -2.01
C MET A 1 78.01 -17.92 -2.47
N ASP A 2 78.11 -16.79 -3.12
CA ASP A 2 79.37 -16.17 -3.50
C ASP A 2 79.71 -15.08 -2.43
N TYR A 3 80.90 -15.17 -1.87
CA TYR A 3 81.40 -14.26 -0.81
C TYR A 3 82.49 -13.31 -1.34
N SER A 4 82.66 -13.22 -2.66
CA SER A 4 83.66 -12.36 -3.26
C SER A 4 83.41 -10.88 -3.25
N GLY A 5 82.19 -10.46 -2.79
CA GLY A 5 81.79 -9.05 -2.61
C GLY A 5 81.63 -8.67 -1.14
N GLU A 6 81.28 -7.38 -0.85
CA GLU A 6 81.06 -6.80 0.46
C GLU A 6 79.94 -7.52 1.23
N PHE A 7 78.96 -8.10 0.53
CA PHE A 7 77.88 -8.90 1.08
C PHE A 7 77.75 -10.23 0.32
N PRO A 8 77.34 -11.34 1.01
CA PRO A 8 77.14 -12.63 0.35
C PRO A 8 76.06 -12.57 -0.74
N ARG A 9 76.35 -13.10 -1.92
CA ARG A 9 75.47 -13.16 -3.07
C ARG A 9 74.88 -14.56 -3.24
N LEU A 10 73.58 -14.65 -3.55
CA LEU A 10 72.95 -15.90 -3.90
C LEU A 10 73.22 -16.21 -5.39
N VAL A 11 74.11 -17.18 -5.64
CA VAL A 11 74.29 -17.74 -6.99
C VAL A 11 73.27 -18.85 -7.16
N LEU A 12 72.29 -18.63 -8.03
CA LEU A 12 71.25 -19.62 -8.37
C LEU A 12 71.70 -20.41 -9.59
N ASP A 13 71.75 -21.73 -9.42
CA ASP A 13 71.92 -22.65 -10.55
C ASP A 13 70.57 -22.98 -11.16
N TYR A 14 70.24 -22.48 -12.33
CA TYR A 14 68.96 -22.55 -12.96
C TYR A 14 68.71 -23.93 -13.60
N GLY A 15 68.32 -24.91 -12.86
CA GLY A 15 67.85 -26.21 -13.38
C GLY A 15 66.59 -26.09 -14.25
N ILE A 16 66.33 -27.10 -15.05
CA ILE A 16 65.19 -27.17 -16.02
C ILE A 16 63.85 -26.89 -15.30
N GLY A 17 63.69 -27.37 -14.07
CA GLY A 17 62.47 -27.12 -13.29
C GLY A 17 62.24 -25.67 -12.96
N PHE A 18 63.32 -24.89 -12.68
CA PHE A 18 63.22 -23.44 -12.43
C PHE A 18 62.83 -22.69 -13.74
N ILE A 19 63.44 -23.06 -14.86
CA ILE A 19 63.15 -22.45 -16.15
C ILE A 19 61.66 -22.69 -16.54
N THR A 20 61.15 -23.92 -16.39
CA THR A 20 59.77 -24.24 -16.72
C THR A 20 58.79 -23.50 -15.81
N PHE A 21 59.07 -23.42 -14.51
CA PHE A 21 58.25 -22.65 -13.55
C PHE A 21 58.24 -21.15 -13.90
N TYR A 22 59.38 -20.59 -14.26
CA TYR A 22 59.49 -19.18 -14.64
C TYR A 22 58.71 -18.86 -15.92
N ILE A 23 58.81 -19.71 -16.94
CA ILE A 23 58.02 -19.59 -18.17
C ILE A 23 56.54 -19.64 -17.87
N PHE A 24 56.10 -20.56 -17.01
CA PHE A 24 54.70 -20.66 -16.58
C PHE A 24 54.24 -19.36 -15.91
N LEU A 25 55.01 -18.78 -14.98
CA LEU A 25 54.68 -17.50 -14.34
C LEU A 25 54.56 -16.34 -15.33
N VAL A 26 55.50 -16.27 -16.33
CA VAL A 26 55.45 -15.26 -17.38
C VAL A 26 54.20 -15.40 -18.24
N VAL A 27 53.80 -16.61 -18.61
CA VAL A 27 52.58 -16.87 -19.39
C VAL A 27 51.36 -16.44 -18.61
N LEU A 28 51.25 -16.80 -17.33
CA LEU A 28 50.14 -16.38 -16.46
C LEU A 28 50.06 -14.86 -16.32
N PHE A 29 51.20 -14.20 -16.14
CA PHE A 29 51.28 -12.75 -16.03
C PHE A 29 50.82 -12.05 -17.30
N VAL A 30 51.31 -12.47 -18.46
CA VAL A 30 50.90 -11.93 -19.76
C VAL A 30 49.39 -12.15 -19.98
N ALA A 31 48.90 -13.33 -19.68
CA ALA A 31 47.49 -13.66 -19.83
C ALA A 31 46.59 -12.76 -18.91
N ALA A 32 47.00 -12.57 -17.64
CA ALA A 32 46.29 -11.69 -16.69
C ALA A 32 46.29 -10.24 -17.17
N THR A 33 47.46 -9.72 -17.59
CA THR A 33 47.60 -8.36 -18.11
C THR A 33 46.74 -8.14 -19.36
N ALA A 34 46.80 -9.09 -20.33
CA ALA A 34 45.97 -9.02 -21.53
C ALA A 34 44.47 -9.04 -21.23
N ARG A 35 44.02 -9.82 -20.22
CA ARG A 35 42.62 -9.85 -19.76
C ARG A 35 42.23 -8.53 -19.16
N MET A 36 43.06 -7.94 -18.29
CA MET A 36 42.82 -6.63 -17.68
C MET A 36 42.73 -5.51 -18.73
N ILE A 37 43.61 -5.49 -19.71
CA ILE A 37 43.60 -4.52 -20.83
C ILE A 37 42.33 -4.67 -21.66
N ARG A 38 41.88 -5.90 -21.92
CA ARG A 38 40.59 -6.12 -22.64
C ARG A 38 39.39 -5.64 -21.86
N SER A 39 39.41 -5.79 -20.55
CA SER A 39 38.28 -5.33 -19.67
C SER A 39 38.18 -3.81 -19.62
N LEU A 40 39.25 -3.04 -19.83
CA LEU A 40 39.23 -1.57 -19.85
C LEU A 40 38.20 -0.99 -20.83
N LYS A 41 37.99 -1.62 -21.97
CA LYS A 41 37.05 -1.12 -23.00
C LYS A 41 35.56 -1.18 -22.58
N LYS A 42 35.23 -2.01 -21.60
CA LYS A 42 33.85 -2.25 -21.15
C LYS A 42 33.60 -1.77 -19.70
N ALA A 43 34.66 -1.32 -19.04
CA ALA A 43 34.62 -0.94 -17.64
C ALA A 43 34.07 0.49 -17.45
N SER A 44 33.41 0.73 -16.34
CA SER A 44 33.00 2.07 -15.86
C SER A 44 34.25 2.93 -15.57
N GLU A 45 34.10 4.24 -15.48
CA GLU A 45 35.21 5.17 -15.23
C GLU A 45 35.99 4.83 -13.93
N ALA A 46 35.30 4.44 -12.87
CA ALA A 46 35.91 4.02 -11.61
C ALA A 46 36.68 2.69 -11.76
N GLU A 47 36.07 1.73 -12.47
CA GLU A 47 36.74 0.45 -12.78
C GLU A 47 37.96 0.63 -13.69
N GLN A 48 37.89 1.51 -14.67
CA GLN A 48 39.04 1.86 -15.52
C GLN A 48 40.19 2.39 -14.69
N ARG A 49 39.95 3.33 -13.78
CA ARG A 49 40.99 3.88 -12.87
C ARG A 49 41.56 2.82 -11.95
N ARG A 50 40.73 1.88 -11.45
CA ARG A 50 41.18 0.73 -10.65
C ARG A 50 42.10 -0.19 -11.46
N ILE A 51 41.68 -0.55 -12.68
CA ILE A 51 42.44 -1.43 -13.57
C ILE A 51 43.79 -0.78 -13.97
N ILE A 52 43.78 0.52 -14.27
CA ILE A 52 44.98 1.27 -14.59
C ILE A 52 45.94 1.26 -13.39
N LEU A 53 45.48 1.48 -12.18
CA LEU A 53 46.30 1.48 -10.97
C LEU A 53 46.91 0.09 -10.72
N MET A 54 46.17 -0.99 -10.92
CA MET A 54 46.68 -2.37 -10.84
C MET A 54 47.71 -2.68 -11.92
N LEU A 55 47.45 -2.27 -13.18
CA LEU A 55 48.43 -2.44 -14.28
C LEU A 55 49.70 -1.68 -14.00
N THR A 56 49.62 -0.48 -13.43
CA THR A 56 50.80 0.29 -13.01
C THR A 56 51.60 -0.47 -11.95
N GLY A 57 50.91 -1.05 -10.96
CA GLY A 57 51.55 -1.90 -9.94
C GLY A 57 52.30 -3.11 -10.55
N MET A 58 51.70 -3.75 -11.53
CA MET A 58 52.24 -4.91 -12.20
C MET A 58 53.53 -4.59 -13.03
N PHE A 59 53.78 -3.33 -13.36
CA PHE A 59 54.99 -2.91 -14.05
C PHE A 59 56.25 -3.04 -13.17
N PHE A 60 56.18 -2.84 -11.86
CA PHE A 60 57.34 -2.78 -10.95
C PHE A 60 58.11 -4.13 -10.84
N PRO A 61 57.47 -5.31 -10.73
CA PRO A 61 58.20 -6.58 -10.75
C PRO A 61 58.98 -6.78 -12.05
N TRP A 62 58.40 -6.37 -13.20
CA TRP A 62 59.11 -6.43 -14.48
C TRP A 62 60.32 -5.50 -14.53
N LEU A 63 60.17 -4.28 -14.05
CA LEU A 63 61.25 -3.30 -13.95
C LEU A 63 62.39 -3.83 -13.08
N ALA A 64 62.06 -4.43 -11.93
CA ALA A 64 63.06 -5.04 -11.04
C ALA A 64 63.84 -6.16 -11.68
N VAL A 65 63.18 -7.03 -12.45
CA VAL A 65 63.79 -8.10 -13.22
C VAL A 65 64.71 -7.52 -14.33
N MET A 66 64.30 -6.48 -15.03
CA MET A 66 65.09 -5.81 -16.07
C MET A 66 66.37 -5.16 -15.48
N ILE A 67 66.25 -4.45 -14.37
CA ILE A 67 67.38 -3.80 -13.66
C ILE A 67 68.41 -4.86 -13.24
N ARG A 68 67.94 -5.99 -12.71
CA ARG A 68 68.80 -7.11 -12.35
C ARG A 68 69.51 -7.69 -13.58
N SER A 69 68.77 -7.95 -14.68
CA SER A 69 69.28 -8.55 -15.90
C SER A 69 70.33 -7.63 -16.59
N ALA A 70 70.19 -6.33 -16.44
CA ALA A 70 71.17 -5.34 -16.93
C ALA A 70 72.40 -5.25 -16.07
N GLY A 71 72.56 -6.03 -15.00
CA GLY A 71 73.71 -6.02 -14.12
C GLY A 71 73.86 -4.80 -13.22
N ILE A 72 72.88 -3.87 -13.19
CA ILE A 72 72.95 -2.61 -12.47
C ILE A 72 73.01 -2.85 -10.95
N THR A 73 72.43 -3.94 -10.48
CA THR A 73 72.40 -4.30 -9.04
C THR A 73 73.67 -5.00 -8.57
N GLY A 74 74.67 -5.19 -9.45
CA GLY A 74 75.89 -5.92 -9.07
C GLY A 74 75.62 -7.38 -8.63
N GLY A 75 74.53 -7.98 -9.09
CA GLY A 75 74.14 -9.36 -8.76
C GLY A 75 73.20 -9.51 -7.53
N TYR A 76 72.80 -8.42 -6.88
CA TYR A 76 71.87 -8.47 -5.76
C TYR A 76 70.43 -8.66 -6.27
N GLU A 77 69.65 -9.41 -5.45
CA GLU A 77 68.24 -9.68 -5.76
C GLU A 77 67.39 -8.50 -5.31
N VAL A 78 66.71 -7.83 -6.25
CA VAL A 78 65.88 -6.66 -6.01
C VAL A 78 64.43 -6.89 -6.36
N SER A 79 64.07 -8.11 -6.83
CA SER A 79 62.71 -8.45 -7.29
C SER A 79 61.67 -8.29 -6.17
N PHE A 80 62.08 -8.46 -4.90
CA PHE A 80 61.16 -8.26 -3.73
C PHE A 80 60.63 -6.81 -3.63
N LEU A 81 61.45 -5.82 -4.02
CA LEU A 81 60.96 -4.43 -4.05
C LEU A 81 59.86 -4.23 -5.07
N GLY A 82 59.99 -4.84 -6.25
CA GLY A 82 58.93 -4.81 -7.25
C GLY A 82 57.63 -5.41 -6.77
N ILE A 83 57.69 -6.53 -6.02
CA ILE A 83 56.51 -7.17 -5.42
C ILE A 83 55.87 -6.28 -4.37
N ILE A 84 56.68 -5.62 -3.50
CA ILE A 84 56.18 -4.67 -2.51
C ILE A 84 55.42 -3.52 -3.19
N PHE A 85 55.98 -2.88 -4.20
CA PHE A 85 55.30 -1.83 -4.95
C PHE A 85 54.02 -2.33 -5.60
N MET A 86 54.00 -3.51 -6.21
CA MET A 86 52.81 -4.12 -6.77
C MET A 86 51.71 -4.30 -5.69
N ALA A 87 52.08 -4.79 -4.52
CA ALA A 87 51.11 -4.97 -3.38
C ALA A 87 50.55 -3.62 -2.89
N ILE A 88 51.38 -2.57 -2.80
CA ILE A 88 50.96 -1.24 -2.45
C ILE A 88 49.93 -0.69 -3.46
N PHE A 89 50.22 -0.79 -4.76
CA PHE A 89 49.33 -0.33 -5.81
C PHE A 89 48.02 -1.14 -5.84
N ALA A 90 48.06 -2.46 -5.62
CA ALA A 90 46.89 -3.30 -5.51
C ALA A 90 46.04 -2.90 -4.30
N MET A 91 46.65 -2.65 -3.13
CA MET A 91 45.97 -2.18 -1.93
C MET A 91 45.35 -0.79 -2.13
N LEU A 92 46.05 0.14 -2.76
CA LEU A 92 45.51 1.47 -3.11
C LEU A 92 44.33 1.37 -4.06
N ALA A 93 44.39 0.44 -5.05
CA ALA A 93 43.27 0.19 -5.97
C ALA A 93 42.04 -0.33 -5.26
N LEU A 94 42.20 -1.22 -4.26
CA LEU A 94 41.12 -1.75 -3.44
C LEU A 94 40.52 -0.70 -2.51
N ILE A 95 41.35 0.11 -1.83
CA ILE A 95 40.89 1.14 -0.89
C ILE A 95 40.23 2.30 -1.62
N LYS A 96 40.86 2.81 -2.70
CA LYS A 96 40.41 4.05 -3.35
C LYS A 96 39.26 3.84 -4.37
N TYR A 97 39.21 2.66 -5.00
CA TYR A 97 38.22 2.35 -6.02
C TYR A 97 37.45 1.06 -5.72
N GLY A 98 37.20 0.77 -4.46
CA GLY A 98 36.59 -0.37 -3.80
C GLY A 98 35.84 -1.38 -4.68
N TYR A 99 36.04 -2.64 -4.40
CA TYR A 99 35.24 -3.70 -5.05
C TYR A 99 33.79 -3.69 -4.53
N PHE A 100 33.59 -3.12 -3.33
CA PHE A 100 32.30 -3.10 -2.66
C PHE A 100 31.41 -1.92 -3.09
N ASP A 101 31.97 -0.81 -3.60
CA ASP A 101 31.18 0.37 -3.95
C ASP A 101 30.13 0.10 -5.05
N SER A 102 30.44 -0.73 -6.03
CA SER A 102 29.52 -1.01 -7.14
C SER A 102 28.30 -1.84 -6.68
N VAL A 103 28.52 -2.82 -5.80
CA VAL A 103 27.44 -3.65 -5.25
C VAL A 103 26.63 -2.83 -4.27
N GLN A 104 27.29 -2.07 -3.41
CA GLN A 104 26.63 -1.21 -2.44
C GLN A 104 25.84 -0.10 -3.14
N GLN A 105 26.36 0.53 -4.17
CA GLN A 105 25.63 1.49 -5.00
C GLN A 105 24.45 0.85 -5.75
N ALA A 106 24.61 -0.35 -6.29
CA ALA A 106 23.51 -1.07 -6.94
C ALA A 106 22.40 -1.40 -5.96
N VAL A 107 22.73 -1.94 -4.78
CA VAL A 107 21.78 -2.23 -3.71
C VAL A 107 21.12 -0.93 -3.24
N THR A 108 21.88 0.12 -2.99
CA THR A 108 21.37 1.42 -2.60
C THR A 108 20.43 2.00 -3.66
N ASN A 109 20.79 1.94 -4.94
CA ASN A 109 19.94 2.41 -6.03
C ASN A 109 18.63 1.62 -6.17
N VAL A 110 18.64 0.30 -5.95
CA VAL A 110 17.43 -0.52 -5.94
C VAL A 110 16.52 -0.10 -4.79
N ILE A 111 17.10 0.09 -3.60
CA ILE A 111 16.35 0.51 -2.40
C ILE A 111 15.79 1.93 -2.57
N TYR A 112 16.58 2.88 -3.10
CA TYR A 112 16.12 4.26 -3.33
C TYR A 112 15.06 4.38 -4.44
N LYS A 113 15.08 3.51 -5.44
CA LYS A 113 14.10 3.48 -6.54
C LYS A 113 12.90 2.58 -6.24
N SER A 114 12.89 1.90 -5.10
CA SER A 114 11.74 1.11 -4.67
C SER A 114 10.54 2.02 -4.47
N SER A 115 9.39 1.64 -4.99
CA SER A 115 8.10 2.27 -4.69
C SER A 115 7.61 1.94 -3.27
N GLU A 116 8.28 1.00 -2.59
CA GLU A 116 8.00 0.62 -1.22
C GLU A 116 8.78 1.50 -0.25
N GLY A 117 8.14 1.90 0.85
CA GLY A 117 8.82 2.53 1.97
C GLY A 117 9.71 1.52 2.69
N LEU A 118 10.96 1.88 2.93
CA LEU A 118 11.90 1.07 3.69
C LEU A 118 12.54 1.89 4.82
N LEU A 119 12.41 1.38 6.05
CA LEU A 119 13.05 1.91 7.24
C LEU A 119 13.75 0.76 7.96
N VAL A 120 14.99 0.98 8.38
CA VAL A 120 15.78 0.02 9.14
C VAL A 120 16.07 0.61 10.52
N LEU A 121 15.82 -0.20 11.53
CA LEU A 121 16.01 0.15 12.94
C LEU A 121 17.03 -0.80 13.59
N ASP A 122 17.78 -0.31 14.57
CA ASP A 122 18.55 -1.17 15.46
C ASP A 122 17.66 -1.86 16.52
N THR A 123 18.28 -2.64 17.39
CA THR A 123 17.60 -3.35 18.50
C THR A 123 16.93 -2.40 19.49
N ASP A 124 17.47 -1.18 19.66
CA ASP A 124 16.94 -0.13 20.54
C ASP A 124 15.94 0.79 19.83
N ARG A 125 15.60 0.48 18.57
CA ARG A 125 14.66 1.23 17.71
C ARG A 125 15.17 2.62 17.31
N TYR A 126 16.48 2.78 17.15
CA TYR A 126 17.04 3.94 16.47
C TYR A 126 17.06 3.73 14.97
N VAL A 127 16.84 4.81 14.25
CA VAL A 127 16.83 4.81 12.78
C VAL A 127 18.26 4.65 12.26
N LEU A 128 18.50 3.55 11.53
CA LEU A 128 19.77 3.28 10.85
C LEU A 128 19.72 3.70 9.38
N TYR A 129 18.57 3.54 8.75
CA TYR A 129 18.35 3.85 7.33
C TYR A 129 16.88 4.09 7.03
N PHE A 130 16.57 4.94 6.07
CA PHE A 130 15.25 5.11 5.46
C PHE A 130 15.37 5.62 4.03
N ASN A 131 14.37 5.30 3.19
CA ASN A 131 14.29 5.80 1.82
C ASN A 131 13.35 7.01 1.70
N SER A 132 13.23 7.54 0.47
CA SER A 132 12.41 8.73 0.19
C SER A 132 10.92 8.54 0.49
N VAL A 133 10.38 7.33 0.28
CA VAL A 133 8.97 7.00 0.56
C VAL A 133 8.67 7.11 2.05
N ILE A 134 9.53 6.57 2.91
CA ILE A 134 9.39 6.74 4.37
C ILE A 134 9.50 8.20 4.77
N LYS A 135 10.38 8.98 4.13
CA LYS A 135 10.51 10.41 4.41
C LYS A 135 9.27 11.21 4.01
N GLU A 136 8.60 10.81 2.94
CA GLU A 136 7.32 11.38 2.51
C GLU A 136 6.19 11.04 3.49
N LEU A 137 6.10 9.76 3.90
CA LEU A 137 5.08 9.29 4.85
C LEU A 137 5.28 9.83 6.26
N PHE A 138 6.52 9.93 6.70
CA PHE A 138 6.90 10.35 8.04
C PHE A 138 8.00 11.43 7.99
N PRO A 139 7.64 12.69 7.72
CA PRO A 139 8.60 13.79 7.55
C PRO A 139 9.54 14.00 8.75
N GLU A 140 9.16 13.57 9.95
CA GLU A 140 9.91 13.70 11.18
C GLU A 140 11.05 12.68 11.32
N VAL A 141 11.06 11.62 10.49
CA VAL A 141 12.12 10.60 10.49
C VAL A 141 13.45 11.21 10.08
N SER A 142 14.49 10.94 10.85
CA SER A 142 15.86 11.35 10.56
C SER A 142 16.86 10.35 11.14
N ASP A 143 18.08 10.30 10.55
CA ASP A 143 19.15 9.42 10.96
C ASP A 143 19.47 9.55 12.46
N LYS A 144 19.75 8.42 13.09
CA LYS A 144 20.17 8.31 14.51
C LYS A 144 19.16 8.85 15.53
N LYS A 145 17.94 9.18 15.14
CA LYS A 145 16.86 9.48 16.07
C LYS A 145 16.09 8.20 16.42
N SER A 146 15.61 8.13 17.67
CA SER A 146 14.70 7.06 18.07
C SER A 146 13.34 7.23 17.38
N VAL A 147 12.77 6.12 16.93
CA VAL A 147 11.40 6.09 16.39
C VAL A 147 10.36 6.60 17.39
N LYS A 148 10.65 6.52 18.70
CA LYS A 148 9.81 7.12 19.75
C LYS A 148 9.57 8.61 19.59
N CYS A 149 10.44 9.32 18.85
CA CYS A 149 10.29 10.74 18.53
C CYS A 149 9.37 11.01 17.33
N VAL A 150 8.84 9.97 16.67
CA VAL A 150 7.91 10.07 15.53
C VAL A 150 6.57 9.49 15.96
N PRO A 151 5.59 10.32 16.41
CA PRO A 151 4.38 9.82 17.07
C PRO A 151 3.60 8.78 16.27
N ALA A 152 3.35 9.06 14.98
CA ALA A 152 2.60 8.17 14.11
C ALA A 152 3.28 6.80 13.92
N LEU A 153 4.62 6.79 13.79
CA LEU A 153 5.39 5.56 13.62
C LEU A 153 5.55 4.82 14.96
N ARG A 154 5.68 5.55 16.08
CA ARG A 154 5.73 4.98 17.42
C ARG A 154 4.50 4.16 17.71
N ASP A 155 3.29 4.71 17.49
CA ASP A 155 2.04 4.04 17.82
C ASP A 155 1.84 2.76 17.01
N ILE A 156 2.31 2.73 15.74
CA ILE A 156 2.30 1.54 14.89
C ILE A 156 3.29 0.49 15.42
N ILE A 157 4.51 0.92 15.73
CA ILE A 157 5.56 0.02 16.18
C ILE A 157 5.24 -0.56 17.56
N GLU A 158 4.74 0.27 18.49
CA GLU A 158 4.36 -0.21 19.83
C GLU A 158 3.25 -1.25 19.79
N LYS A 159 2.30 -1.15 18.88
CA LYS A 159 1.26 -2.18 18.66
C LYS A 159 1.82 -3.52 18.16
N CYS A 160 2.96 -3.51 17.49
CA CYS A 160 3.58 -4.71 16.95
C CYS A 160 4.46 -5.47 17.97
N PHE A 161 4.75 -4.87 19.14
CA PHE A 161 5.59 -5.48 20.16
C PHE A 161 4.76 -5.78 21.41
N ASP A 162 5.00 -6.96 22.02
CA ASP A 162 4.39 -7.34 23.28
C ASP A 162 5.01 -6.60 24.48
N GLU A 163 4.46 -6.79 25.68
CA GLU A 163 4.94 -6.18 26.93
C GLU A 163 6.40 -6.54 27.26
N ASN A 164 6.92 -7.63 26.70
CA ASN A 164 8.31 -8.08 26.85
C ASN A 164 9.22 -7.52 25.76
N GLY A 165 8.70 -6.67 24.83
CA GLY A 165 9.44 -6.09 23.72
C GLY A 165 9.75 -7.08 22.59
N LYS A 166 9.05 -8.22 22.52
CA LYS A 166 9.15 -9.18 21.43
C LYS A 166 8.14 -8.85 20.35
N LEU A 167 8.55 -8.97 19.09
CA LEU A 167 7.65 -8.79 17.95
C LEU A 167 6.56 -9.86 17.98
N GLY A 168 5.30 -9.45 18.11
CA GLY A 168 4.13 -10.31 18.09
C GLY A 168 3.66 -10.60 16.66
N GLU A 169 2.91 -11.67 16.47
CA GLU A 169 2.17 -11.92 15.23
C GLU A 169 0.96 -10.95 15.19
N THR A 170 1.07 -9.88 14.45
CA THR A 170 -0.06 -8.98 14.20
C THR A 170 -0.97 -9.58 13.12
N HIS A 171 -2.15 -10.05 13.51
CA HIS A 171 -3.16 -10.58 12.58
C HIS A 171 -3.93 -9.46 11.83
N THR A 172 -3.82 -8.22 12.27
CA THR A 172 -4.43 -7.08 11.60
C THR A 172 -3.37 -6.25 10.86
N PRO A 173 -3.58 -5.95 9.57
CA PRO A 173 -2.67 -5.08 8.85
C PRO A 173 -2.65 -3.69 9.49
N ASN A 174 -1.46 -3.21 9.84
CA ASN A 174 -1.28 -1.83 10.28
C ASN A 174 -1.29 -0.94 9.05
N THR A 175 -2.33 -0.14 8.88
CA THR A 175 -2.47 0.78 7.74
C THR A 175 -2.19 2.22 8.16
N VAL A 176 -1.62 2.99 7.25
CA VAL A 176 -1.41 4.43 7.38
C VAL A 176 -1.96 5.11 6.14
N GLU A 177 -2.80 6.10 6.35
CA GLU A 177 -3.32 6.95 5.28
C GLU A 177 -2.39 8.16 5.09
N ALA A 178 -1.99 8.40 3.86
CA ALA A 178 -1.18 9.55 3.46
C ALA A 178 -1.79 10.21 2.23
N GLY A 179 -2.59 11.26 2.46
CA GLY A 179 -3.42 11.87 1.43
C GLY A 179 -4.42 10.86 0.88
N ASP A 180 -4.37 10.61 -0.42
CA ASP A 180 -5.28 9.70 -1.14
C ASP A 180 -4.72 8.25 -1.25
N ARG A 181 -3.63 7.96 -0.55
CA ARG A 181 -2.95 6.65 -0.56
C ARG A 181 -3.04 5.96 0.79
N ILE A 182 -3.18 4.62 0.75
CA ILE A 182 -3.23 3.73 1.90
C ILE A 182 -1.97 2.85 1.86
N PHE A 183 -1.16 2.93 2.92
CA PHE A 183 0.05 2.12 3.05
C PHE A 183 -0.13 1.05 4.13
N GLU A 184 0.20 -0.18 3.79
CA GLU A 184 0.29 -1.28 4.75
C GLU A 184 1.71 -1.35 5.31
N ILE A 185 1.84 -1.34 6.63
CA ILE A 185 3.13 -1.37 7.33
C ILE A 185 3.40 -2.79 7.84
N LYS A 186 4.55 -3.35 7.44
CA LYS A 186 5.06 -4.63 7.94
C LYS A 186 6.38 -4.43 8.68
N ILE A 187 6.52 -5.10 9.81
CA ILE A 187 7.73 -5.07 10.61
C ILE A 187 8.29 -6.50 10.69
N GLU A 188 9.55 -6.64 10.32
CA GLU A 188 10.24 -7.94 10.31
C GLU A 188 11.58 -7.82 11.04
N PRO A 189 11.98 -8.83 11.86
CA PRO A 189 13.28 -8.81 12.52
C PRO A 189 14.39 -9.13 11.53
N ILE A 190 15.53 -8.46 11.66
CA ILE A 190 16.77 -8.80 10.97
C ILE A 190 17.52 -9.78 11.83
N LEU A 191 17.69 -11.02 11.33
CA LEU A 191 18.35 -12.11 12.05
C LEU A 191 19.76 -12.36 11.49
N GLU A 192 20.76 -12.43 12.38
CA GLU A 192 22.10 -12.89 12.07
C GLU A 192 22.51 -13.96 13.07
N ALA A 193 22.89 -15.14 12.57
CA ALA A 193 23.23 -16.31 13.39
C ALA A 193 22.16 -16.66 14.48
N GLY A 194 20.88 -16.37 14.22
CA GLY A 194 19.77 -16.62 15.15
C GLY A 194 19.52 -15.52 16.19
N PHE A 195 20.30 -14.43 16.17
CA PHE A 195 20.12 -13.27 17.05
C PHE A 195 19.51 -12.10 16.29
N ILE A 196 18.60 -11.36 16.94
CA ILE A 196 18.01 -10.16 16.37
C ILE A 196 19.06 -9.06 16.38
N GLN A 197 19.38 -8.49 15.19
CA GLN A 197 20.30 -7.37 15.02
C GLN A 197 19.57 -6.03 14.80
N GLY A 198 18.26 -6.09 14.57
CA GLY A 198 17.43 -4.93 14.32
C GLY A 198 16.11 -5.31 13.68
N TYR A 199 15.43 -4.34 13.10
CA TYR A 199 14.12 -4.51 12.47
C TYR A 199 14.04 -3.77 11.14
N THR A 200 13.35 -4.37 10.19
CA THR A 200 12.95 -3.72 8.94
C THR A 200 11.48 -3.33 9.04
N VAL A 201 11.17 -2.08 8.73
CA VAL A 201 9.80 -1.58 8.58
C VAL A 201 9.58 -1.31 7.11
N ARG A 202 8.62 -1.98 6.51
CA ARG A 202 8.28 -1.84 5.09
C ARG A 202 6.89 -1.24 4.98
N ALA A 203 6.74 -0.26 4.09
CA ALA A 203 5.47 0.39 3.78
C ALA A 203 5.10 0.09 2.32
N PHE A 204 4.01 -0.65 2.12
CA PHE A 204 3.50 -1.03 0.81
C PHE A 204 2.32 -0.14 0.43
N ASP A 205 2.36 0.46 -0.75
CA ASP A 205 1.17 1.14 -1.29
C ASP A 205 0.11 0.09 -1.65
N SER A 206 -0.89 -0.03 -0.81
CA SER A 206 -2.00 -0.98 -0.94
C SER A 206 -3.29 -0.29 -1.38
N THR A 207 -3.23 0.97 -1.84
CA THR A 207 -4.39 1.79 -2.23
C THR A 207 -5.30 1.08 -3.24
N ALA A 208 -4.71 0.55 -4.31
CA ALA A 208 -5.47 -0.17 -5.33
C ALA A 208 -6.17 -1.42 -4.77
N HIS A 209 -5.50 -2.14 -3.88
CA HIS A 209 -6.06 -3.34 -3.24
C HIS A 209 -7.27 -2.99 -2.37
N TYR A 210 -7.14 -2.00 -1.48
CA TYR A 210 -8.24 -1.57 -0.61
C TYR A 210 -9.40 -0.96 -1.40
N ARG A 211 -9.13 -0.17 -2.45
CA ARG A 211 -10.18 0.35 -3.35
C ARG A 211 -10.93 -0.77 -4.07
N SER A 212 -10.20 -1.77 -4.59
CA SER A 212 -10.84 -2.92 -5.25
C SER A 212 -11.69 -3.75 -4.29
N ILE A 213 -11.25 -3.94 -3.05
CA ILE A 213 -12.06 -4.62 -2.02
C ILE A 213 -13.33 -3.82 -1.74
N GLU A 214 -13.23 -2.52 -1.60
CA GLU A 214 -14.39 -1.66 -1.33
C GLU A 214 -15.37 -1.62 -2.51
N GLU A 215 -14.86 -1.56 -3.76
CA GLU A 215 -15.68 -1.67 -4.97
C GLU A 215 -16.39 -3.04 -5.07
N LEU A 216 -15.67 -4.13 -4.80
CA LEU A 216 -16.24 -5.47 -4.75
C LEU A 216 -17.29 -5.58 -3.65
N ARG A 217 -17.03 -5.03 -2.48
CA ARG A 217 -17.97 -4.98 -1.37
C ARG A 217 -19.23 -4.22 -1.77
N ARG A 218 -19.10 -3.01 -2.31
CA ARG A 218 -20.25 -2.23 -2.79
C ARG A 218 -21.03 -2.95 -3.88
N SER A 219 -20.36 -3.59 -4.82
CA SER A 219 -21.03 -4.35 -5.90
C SER A 219 -21.73 -5.61 -5.38
N ALA A 220 -21.22 -6.26 -4.35
CA ALA A 220 -21.86 -7.41 -3.70
C ALA A 220 -23.14 -7.05 -2.91
N HIS A 221 -23.31 -5.77 -2.58
CA HIS A 221 -24.43 -5.24 -1.82
C HIS A 221 -25.42 -4.41 -2.67
N ILE A 222 -25.48 -4.71 -3.96
CA ILE A 222 -26.47 -4.14 -4.89
C ILE A 222 -27.56 -5.20 -5.16
N ASP A 223 -28.83 -4.82 -5.00
CA ASP A 223 -29.96 -5.65 -5.38
C ASP A 223 -29.97 -5.89 -6.91
N ALA A 224 -29.89 -7.14 -7.32
CA ALA A 224 -29.70 -7.52 -8.72
C ALA A 224 -30.87 -7.12 -9.64
N LEU A 225 -32.09 -7.00 -9.12
CA LEU A 225 -33.25 -6.59 -9.88
C LEU A 225 -33.33 -5.09 -10.07
N THR A 226 -33.15 -4.33 -8.98
CA THR A 226 -33.41 -2.89 -8.96
C THR A 226 -32.13 -2.05 -9.12
N GLY A 227 -30.96 -2.65 -8.87
CA GLY A 227 -29.67 -1.96 -8.87
C GLY A 227 -29.53 -0.88 -7.77
N LEU A 228 -30.40 -0.85 -6.78
CA LEU A 228 -30.24 -0.06 -5.57
C LEU A 228 -29.37 -0.83 -4.58
N TYR A 229 -28.89 -0.15 -3.54
CA TYR A 229 -28.19 -0.83 -2.46
C TYR A 229 -29.11 -1.81 -1.72
N ASP A 230 -28.51 -2.77 -1.01
CA ASP A 230 -29.20 -3.58 -0.03
C ASP A 230 -29.32 -2.83 1.33
N ARG A 231 -30.01 -3.45 2.28
CA ARG A 231 -30.20 -2.91 3.62
C ARG A 231 -28.87 -2.73 4.38
N GLU A 232 -27.87 -3.57 4.15
CA GLU A 232 -26.63 -3.57 4.93
C GLU A 232 -25.79 -2.32 4.64
N ILE A 233 -25.53 -2.02 3.38
CA ILE A 233 -24.80 -0.79 2.97
C ILE A 233 -25.60 0.45 3.37
N PHE A 234 -26.91 0.44 3.14
CA PHE A 234 -27.77 1.54 3.51
C PHE A 234 -27.68 1.87 5.02
N LYS A 235 -27.74 0.85 5.88
CA LYS A 235 -27.56 0.98 7.32
C LYS A 235 -26.20 1.56 7.69
N GLN A 236 -25.11 1.07 7.08
CA GLN A 236 -23.75 1.52 7.36
C GLN A 236 -23.56 3.00 7.03
N GLU A 237 -23.98 3.41 5.85
CA GLU A 237 -23.86 4.81 5.40
C GLU A 237 -24.65 5.79 6.29
N ILE A 238 -25.87 5.41 6.70
CA ILE A 238 -26.65 6.26 7.59
C ILE A 238 -26.05 6.31 8.99
N THR A 239 -25.61 5.17 9.51
CA THR A 239 -25.00 5.11 10.84
C THR A 239 -23.74 5.97 10.88
N GLN A 240 -22.90 5.92 9.83
CA GLN A 240 -21.72 6.76 9.71
C GLN A 240 -22.11 8.24 9.66
N HIS A 241 -23.02 8.63 8.77
CA HIS A 241 -23.47 10.01 8.62
C HIS A 241 -23.99 10.61 9.93
N LEU A 242 -24.82 9.85 10.68
CA LEU A 242 -25.35 10.28 11.96
C LEU A 242 -24.27 10.35 13.06
N SER A 243 -23.27 9.44 13.04
CA SER A 243 -22.15 9.44 14.01
C SER A 243 -21.25 10.68 13.86
N GLU A 244 -21.16 11.22 12.65
CA GLU A 244 -20.44 12.45 12.32
C GLU A 244 -21.23 13.72 12.65
N GLY A 245 -22.42 13.57 13.27
CA GLY A 245 -23.30 14.68 13.64
C GLY A 245 -24.20 15.15 12.48
N GLY A 246 -24.29 14.37 11.39
CA GLY A 246 -25.19 14.66 10.28
C GLY A 246 -26.66 14.52 10.68
N ILE A 247 -27.53 15.22 9.96
CA ILE A 247 -28.99 15.16 10.12
C ILE A 247 -29.63 14.69 8.81
N GLY A 248 -30.91 14.28 8.87
CA GLY A 248 -31.62 13.88 7.65
C GLY A 248 -32.98 13.29 7.94
N ALA A 249 -33.64 12.77 6.91
CA ALA A 249 -34.93 12.13 6.98
C ALA A 249 -34.92 10.75 6.32
N LEU A 250 -35.46 9.75 7.02
CA LEU A 250 -35.66 8.41 6.49
C LEU A 250 -37.08 8.28 5.93
N PHE A 251 -37.17 7.85 4.69
CA PHE A 251 -38.37 7.41 4.00
C PHE A 251 -38.40 5.89 3.99
N MET A 252 -39.53 5.30 4.33
CA MET A 252 -39.84 3.89 4.10
C MET A 252 -41.04 3.81 3.18
N ALA A 253 -40.88 3.19 2.03
CA ALA A 253 -41.89 3.10 0.98
C ALA A 253 -42.22 1.63 0.69
N ASP A 254 -43.48 1.36 0.45
CA ASP A 254 -44.04 0.04 0.13
C ASP A 254 -45.01 0.17 -1.04
N VAL A 255 -44.94 -0.77 -1.98
CA VAL A 255 -45.79 -0.77 -3.17
C VAL A 255 -47.18 -1.30 -2.77
N ASP A 256 -48.18 -0.44 -2.85
CA ASP A 256 -49.52 -0.79 -2.48
C ASP A 256 -50.07 -1.96 -3.33
N PHE A 257 -50.63 -2.96 -2.64
CA PHE A 257 -51.22 -4.14 -3.23
C PHE A 257 -50.26 -4.95 -4.13
N PHE A 258 -48.94 -4.94 -3.87
CA PHE A 258 -47.96 -5.63 -4.70
C PHE A 258 -48.23 -7.13 -4.89
N LYS A 259 -48.69 -7.81 -3.84
CA LYS A 259 -49.15 -9.21 -3.94
C LYS A 259 -50.28 -9.38 -4.95
N TYR A 260 -51.24 -8.47 -4.99
CA TYR A 260 -52.33 -8.51 -6.00
C TYR A 260 -51.79 -8.33 -7.40
N ILE A 261 -50.79 -7.48 -7.59
CA ILE A 261 -50.12 -7.32 -8.90
C ILE A 261 -49.47 -8.64 -9.33
N ASN A 262 -48.70 -9.28 -8.47
CA ASN A 262 -48.07 -10.57 -8.77
C ASN A 262 -49.11 -11.67 -9.07
N ASP A 263 -50.15 -11.75 -8.28
CA ASP A 263 -51.19 -12.81 -8.39
C ASP A 263 -52.01 -12.67 -9.66
N ASN A 264 -52.25 -11.43 -10.16
CA ASN A 264 -53.10 -11.19 -11.34
C ASN A 264 -52.39 -10.94 -12.65
N PHE A 265 -51.17 -10.36 -12.59
CA PHE A 265 -50.40 -9.97 -13.77
C PHE A 265 -49.08 -10.77 -13.92
N GLY A 266 -48.77 -11.60 -12.92
CA GLY A 266 -47.58 -12.45 -12.91
C GLY A 266 -46.32 -11.72 -12.36
N HIS A 267 -45.34 -12.53 -11.96
CA HIS A 267 -44.09 -12.02 -11.32
C HIS A 267 -43.26 -11.14 -12.26
N ILE A 268 -43.32 -11.36 -13.59
CA ILE A 268 -42.58 -10.52 -14.54
C ILE A 268 -43.06 -9.06 -14.47
N VAL A 269 -44.39 -8.86 -14.42
CA VAL A 269 -44.96 -7.52 -14.29
C VAL A 269 -44.70 -6.95 -12.89
N GLY A 270 -44.70 -7.79 -11.85
CA GLY A 270 -44.23 -7.37 -10.51
C GLY A 270 -42.80 -6.88 -10.51
N ASP A 271 -41.90 -7.58 -11.19
CA ASP A 271 -40.51 -7.18 -11.32
C ASP A 271 -40.36 -5.84 -12.09
N GLU A 272 -41.12 -5.63 -13.17
CA GLU A 272 -41.17 -4.38 -13.92
C GLU A 272 -41.65 -3.20 -13.03
N VAL A 273 -42.64 -3.45 -12.16
CA VAL A 273 -43.10 -2.46 -11.17
C VAL A 273 -42.02 -2.06 -10.20
N LEU A 274 -41.25 -3.01 -9.68
CA LEU A 274 -40.14 -2.75 -8.77
C LEU A 274 -38.98 -2.00 -9.48
N VAL A 275 -38.65 -2.37 -10.72
CA VAL A 275 -37.66 -1.66 -11.53
C VAL A 275 -38.12 -0.23 -11.80
N THR A 276 -39.38 -0.03 -12.19
CA THR A 276 -39.97 1.30 -12.41
C THR A 276 -39.87 2.18 -11.16
N LEU A 277 -40.14 1.61 -9.96
CA LEU A 277 -39.96 2.32 -8.70
C LEU A 277 -38.51 2.71 -8.46
N SER A 278 -37.58 1.78 -8.68
CA SER A 278 -36.16 2.06 -8.47
C SER A 278 -35.63 3.17 -9.40
N GLU A 279 -36.06 3.20 -10.65
CA GLU A 279 -35.71 4.26 -11.62
C GLU A 279 -36.32 5.61 -11.18
N THR A 280 -37.56 5.59 -10.69
CA THR A 280 -38.23 6.78 -10.17
C THR A 280 -37.49 7.30 -8.93
N ILE A 281 -37.10 6.42 -8.00
CA ILE A 281 -36.31 6.80 -6.82
C ILE A 281 -35.00 7.47 -7.25
N ARG A 282 -34.25 6.91 -8.20
CA ARG A 282 -33.00 7.50 -8.69
C ARG A 282 -33.19 8.89 -9.30
N THR A 283 -34.35 9.19 -9.83
CA THR A 283 -34.64 10.52 -10.42
C THR A 283 -34.81 11.59 -9.33
N PHE A 284 -35.37 11.21 -8.18
CA PHE A 284 -35.69 12.15 -7.09
C PHE A 284 -34.63 12.18 -5.98
N PHE A 285 -33.89 11.09 -5.79
CA PHE A 285 -32.90 10.94 -4.73
C PHE A 285 -31.49 10.94 -5.37
N SER A 286 -30.85 12.12 -5.36
CA SER A 286 -29.54 12.40 -5.96
C SER A 286 -28.36 12.15 -5.00
N GLU A 287 -27.21 12.80 -5.27
CA GLU A 287 -25.94 12.62 -4.54
C GLU A 287 -26.02 12.87 -3.02
N ASP A 288 -26.97 13.75 -2.56
CA ASP A 288 -27.21 14.02 -1.15
C ASP A 288 -28.17 13.01 -0.48
N SER A 289 -28.39 11.88 -1.11
CA SER A 289 -29.28 10.85 -0.60
C SER A 289 -28.74 9.45 -0.86
N ILE A 290 -29.24 8.50 -0.10
CA ILE A 290 -28.98 7.08 -0.34
C ILE A 290 -30.30 6.33 -0.41
N SER A 291 -30.37 5.29 -1.25
CA SER A 291 -31.57 4.51 -1.45
C SER A 291 -31.24 3.01 -1.49
N CYS A 292 -32.13 2.20 -0.92
CA CYS A 292 -32.00 0.74 -0.94
C CYS A 292 -33.33 0.04 -1.16
N ARG A 293 -33.24 -1.21 -1.58
CA ARG A 293 -34.35 -2.17 -1.49
C ARG A 293 -34.14 -3.06 -0.27
N VAL A 294 -35.10 -3.11 0.63
CA VAL A 294 -35.03 -3.93 1.85
C VAL A 294 -35.32 -5.39 1.53
N GLY A 295 -36.30 -5.63 0.68
CA GLY A 295 -36.75 -6.92 0.22
C GLY A 295 -38.19 -6.87 -0.24
N GLY A 296 -38.59 -7.79 -1.11
CA GLY A 296 -39.96 -7.79 -1.66
C GLY A 296 -40.29 -6.45 -2.32
N ASP A 297 -41.31 -5.78 -1.81
CA ASP A 297 -41.86 -4.49 -2.25
C ASP A 297 -41.46 -3.29 -1.37
N GLU A 298 -40.54 -3.49 -0.41
CA GLU A 298 -40.12 -2.47 0.55
C GLU A 298 -38.83 -1.77 0.09
N PHE A 299 -38.85 -0.44 0.10
CA PHE A 299 -37.74 0.43 -0.25
C PHE A 299 -37.47 1.46 0.85
N MET A 300 -36.24 1.84 1.02
CA MET A 300 -35.85 2.93 1.91
C MET A 300 -35.01 3.98 1.18
N MET A 301 -35.20 5.22 1.53
CA MET A 301 -34.42 6.36 1.06
C MET A 301 -34.08 7.24 2.27
N PHE A 302 -32.87 7.76 2.32
CA PHE A 302 -32.45 8.71 3.33
C PHE A 302 -31.94 9.98 2.67
N VAL A 303 -32.58 11.10 2.98
CA VAL A 303 -32.20 12.42 2.49
C VAL A 303 -31.33 13.07 3.55
N LYS A 304 -30.07 13.33 3.21
CA LYS A 304 -29.07 13.93 4.11
C LYS A 304 -29.28 15.43 4.24
N ASN A 305 -28.82 15.99 5.34
CA ASN A 305 -28.71 17.43 5.58
C ASN A 305 -30.02 18.25 5.50
N THR A 306 -31.16 17.61 5.80
CA THR A 306 -32.46 18.30 5.76
C THR A 306 -33.32 17.93 6.97
N ASN A 307 -34.12 18.93 7.43
CA ASN A 307 -35.19 18.79 8.42
C ASN A 307 -36.47 19.51 7.97
N ASP A 308 -36.54 19.94 6.72
CA ASP A 308 -37.69 20.69 6.17
C ASP A 308 -38.83 19.74 5.84
N LYS A 309 -39.78 19.63 6.76
CA LYS A 309 -40.96 18.79 6.58
C LYS A 309 -41.77 19.13 5.31
N ALA A 310 -41.84 20.42 4.92
CA ALA A 310 -42.63 20.82 3.76
C ALA A 310 -41.94 20.31 2.45
N ALA A 311 -40.64 20.49 2.35
CA ALA A 311 -39.88 19.96 1.22
C ALA A 311 -39.93 18.43 1.13
N LEU A 312 -39.84 17.73 2.29
CA LEU A 312 -39.91 16.28 2.35
C LEU A 312 -41.31 15.75 1.98
N ALA A 313 -42.38 16.46 2.40
CA ALA A 313 -43.76 16.17 2.01
C ALA A 313 -43.95 16.29 0.48
N GLU A 314 -43.51 17.41 -0.09
CA GLU A 314 -43.54 17.63 -1.56
C GLU A 314 -42.76 16.52 -2.33
N LEU A 315 -41.60 16.11 -1.80
CA LEU A 315 -40.82 15.03 -2.36
C LEU A 315 -41.59 13.71 -2.36
N ALA A 316 -42.24 13.36 -1.26
CA ALA A 316 -43.05 12.14 -1.15
C ALA A 316 -44.25 12.14 -2.12
N GLU A 317 -44.95 13.28 -2.23
CA GLU A 317 -46.05 13.45 -3.18
C GLU A 317 -45.61 13.28 -4.63
N LYS A 318 -44.55 13.96 -4.98
CA LYS A 318 -43.95 13.87 -6.34
C LYS A 318 -43.48 12.46 -6.66
N LEU A 319 -42.79 11.81 -5.72
CA LEU A 319 -42.34 10.43 -5.90
C LEU A 319 -43.50 9.50 -6.23
N ASN A 320 -44.57 9.56 -5.39
CA ASN A 320 -45.73 8.72 -5.59
C ASN A 320 -46.50 9.01 -6.89
N ALA A 321 -46.66 10.30 -7.24
CA ALA A 321 -47.33 10.71 -8.47
C ALA A 321 -46.61 10.24 -9.72
N VAL A 322 -45.29 10.48 -9.77
CA VAL A 322 -44.44 10.08 -10.95
C VAL A 322 -44.33 8.56 -11.05
N TYR A 323 -44.15 7.86 -9.91
CA TYR A 323 -44.18 6.40 -9.89
C TYR A 323 -45.49 5.85 -10.47
N SER A 324 -46.64 6.33 -10.01
CA SER A 324 -47.97 5.88 -10.49
C SER A 324 -48.16 6.14 -11.98
N GLU A 325 -47.64 7.27 -12.49
CA GLU A 325 -47.67 7.59 -13.93
C GLU A 325 -46.76 6.65 -14.73
N ASN A 326 -45.55 6.39 -14.25
CA ASN A 326 -44.57 5.50 -14.92
C ASN A 326 -45.08 4.07 -14.99
N VAL A 327 -45.67 3.54 -13.92
CA VAL A 327 -46.26 2.19 -13.92
C VAL A 327 -47.38 2.06 -14.93
N LYS A 328 -48.27 3.07 -15.08
CA LYS A 328 -49.32 3.07 -16.11
C LYS A 328 -48.76 3.02 -17.53
N LYS A 329 -47.58 3.62 -17.76
CA LYS A 329 -46.91 3.59 -19.05
C LYS A 329 -46.21 2.24 -19.33
N ALA A 330 -45.67 1.61 -18.29
CA ALA A 330 -44.94 0.33 -18.38
C ALA A 330 -45.88 -0.85 -18.57
N ALA A 331 -47.05 -0.85 -17.94
CA ALA A 331 -48.02 -1.93 -18.02
C ALA A 331 -49.42 -1.37 -18.26
N GLU A 332 -49.98 -1.59 -19.46
CA GLU A 332 -51.31 -1.08 -19.86
C GLU A 332 -52.41 -1.67 -18.96
N GLY A 333 -53.19 -0.80 -18.34
CA GLY A 333 -54.27 -1.18 -17.42
C GLY A 333 -53.83 -1.40 -15.94
N LEU A 334 -52.56 -1.31 -15.61
CA LEU A 334 -52.05 -1.42 -14.25
C LEU A 334 -52.10 -0.07 -13.58
N THR A 335 -52.62 -0.02 -12.34
CA THR A 335 -52.52 1.13 -11.44
C THR A 335 -51.81 0.69 -10.16
N SER A 336 -50.82 1.41 -9.75
CA SER A 336 -50.06 1.17 -8.54
C SER A 336 -49.77 2.50 -7.83
N SER A 337 -49.68 2.47 -6.51
CA SER A 337 -49.31 3.61 -5.68
C SER A 337 -48.35 3.19 -4.58
N LEU A 338 -47.82 4.17 -3.85
CA LEU A 338 -46.92 3.93 -2.72
C LEU A 338 -47.59 4.37 -1.42
N SER A 339 -47.37 3.59 -0.38
CA SER A 339 -47.52 4.05 1.01
C SER A 339 -46.10 4.42 1.52
N ILE A 340 -45.95 5.60 2.11
CA ILE A 340 -44.66 6.13 2.56
C ILE A 340 -44.73 6.56 4.00
N GLY A 341 -43.80 6.09 4.84
CA GLY A 341 -43.55 6.55 6.18
C GLY A 341 -42.31 7.43 6.24
N ILE A 342 -42.36 8.58 6.90
CA ILE A 342 -41.22 9.53 6.96
C ILE A 342 -40.92 9.82 8.44
N VAL A 343 -39.60 9.77 8.77
CA VAL A 343 -39.11 10.13 10.10
C VAL A 343 -37.87 11.02 9.99
N LEU A 344 -37.83 12.08 10.80
CA LEU A 344 -36.65 12.96 10.89
C LEU A 344 -35.67 12.40 11.91
N SER A 345 -34.36 12.50 11.62
CA SER A 345 -33.31 12.09 12.56
C SER A 345 -33.36 12.85 13.89
N SER A 346 -33.91 14.08 13.90
CA SER A 346 -34.13 14.85 15.12
C SER A 346 -35.14 14.20 16.08
N SER A 347 -35.94 13.22 15.61
CA SER A 347 -36.91 12.49 16.45
C SER A 347 -36.26 11.48 17.40
N ILE A 348 -34.98 11.13 17.16
CA ILE A 348 -34.22 10.13 17.92
C ILE A 348 -33.18 10.74 18.87
N SER A 349 -33.29 12.02 19.22
CA SER A 349 -32.36 12.70 20.14
C SER A 349 -32.18 11.92 21.44
N GLY A 350 -30.93 11.49 21.73
CA GLY A 350 -30.57 10.75 22.95
C GLY A 350 -30.33 9.24 22.75
N SER A 351 -30.46 8.70 21.56
CA SER A 351 -30.04 7.29 21.23
C SER A 351 -28.55 7.19 21.13
N GLU A 352 -27.95 6.08 21.58
CA GLU A 352 -26.55 5.76 21.26
C GLU A 352 -26.40 5.62 19.74
N ASN A 353 -25.27 6.08 19.19
CA ASN A 353 -25.03 6.08 17.74
C ASN A 353 -25.20 4.68 17.11
N SER A 354 -24.91 3.62 17.86
CA SER A 354 -25.04 2.23 17.39
C SER A 354 -26.49 1.78 17.20
N GLU A 355 -27.48 2.40 17.88
CA GLU A 355 -28.88 2.05 17.81
C GLU A 355 -29.74 3.05 17.02
N ALA A 356 -29.11 4.15 16.56
CA ALA A 356 -29.80 5.25 15.88
C ALA A 356 -30.53 4.76 14.61
N PHE A 357 -29.94 3.94 13.80
CA PHE A 357 -30.57 3.40 12.58
C PHE A 357 -31.77 2.51 12.89
N GLU A 358 -31.66 1.57 13.85
CA GLU A 358 -32.76 0.67 14.19
C GLU A 358 -33.92 1.43 14.80
N THR A 359 -33.64 2.50 15.56
CA THR A 359 -34.69 3.38 16.09
C THR A 359 -35.38 4.13 14.94
N LEU A 360 -34.64 4.75 14.01
CA LEU A 360 -35.23 5.40 12.84
C LEU A 360 -36.06 4.44 12.01
N TYR A 361 -35.57 3.24 11.76
CA TYR A 361 -36.26 2.17 11.04
C TYR A 361 -37.62 1.87 11.71
N GLY A 362 -37.63 1.59 13.00
CA GLY A 362 -38.87 1.28 13.72
C GLY A 362 -39.87 2.44 13.78
N LEU A 363 -39.40 3.70 13.75
CA LEU A 363 -40.29 4.88 13.70
C LEU A 363 -40.83 5.12 12.28
N ALA A 364 -40.04 4.88 11.24
CA ALA A 364 -40.45 4.96 9.83
C ALA A 364 -41.51 3.87 9.52
N ASP A 365 -41.31 2.66 10.04
CA ASP A 365 -42.28 1.56 9.90
C ASP A 365 -43.63 1.91 10.52
N LYS A 366 -43.63 2.52 11.73
CA LYS A 366 -44.88 3.01 12.38
C LYS A 366 -45.60 4.07 11.52
N ALA A 367 -44.84 5.00 10.93
CA ALA A 367 -45.40 6.02 10.04
C ALA A 367 -45.95 5.40 8.75
N LEU A 368 -45.25 4.42 8.16
CA LEU A 368 -45.72 3.66 7.02
C LEU A 368 -47.02 2.90 7.31
N TYR A 369 -47.08 2.27 8.49
CA TYR A 369 -48.26 1.58 8.91
C TYR A 369 -49.45 2.53 9.02
N GLN A 370 -49.27 3.76 9.59
CA GLN A 370 -50.33 4.79 9.62
C GLN A 370 -50.82 5.18 8.23
N THR A 371 -49.87 5.30 7.24
CA THR A 371 -50.26 5.59 5.85
C THR A 371 -51.13 4.48 5.28
N LYS A 372 -50.77 3.21 5.54
CA LYS A 372 -51.58 2.04 5.09
C LYS A 372 -52.97 1.99 5.72
N GLU A 373 -53.10 2.35 7.01
CA GLU A 373 -54.40 2.43 7.70
C GLU A 373 -55.27 3.60 7.21
N ASN A 374 -54.66 4.74 6.86
CA ASN A 374 -55.32 5.93 6.35
C ASN A 374 -55.80 5.82 4.89
N GLY A 375 -55.74 4.63 4.28
CA GLY A 375 -56.24 4.38 2.95
C GLY A 375 -55.17 4.23 1.87
N ARG A 376 -53.88 4.15 2.23
CA ARG A 376 -52.75 4.01 1.33
C ARG A 376 -52.56 5.21 0.40
N ASN A 377 -51.76 5.04 -0.67
CA ASN A 377 -51.56 6.04 -1.71
C ASN A 377 -51.20 7.43 -1.16
N GLY A 378 -50.16 7.51 -0.33
CA GLY A 378 -49.76 8.77 0.30
C GLY A 378 -48.60 8.60 1.27
N TYR A 379 -48.48 9.54 2.19
CA TYR A 379 -47.39 9.52 3.17
C TYR A 379 -47.91 9.93 4.56
N SER A 380 -47.14 9.55 5.60
CA SER A 380 -47.31 10.02 6.99
C SER A 380 -45.95 10.32 7.61
N PHE A 381 -45.87 11.41 8.37
CA PHE A 381 -44.71 11.65 9.23
C PHE A 381 -44.93 10.95 10.57
N TYR A 382 -43.83 10.36 11.10
CA TYR A 382 -43.84 9.96 12.48
C TYR A 382 -43.96 11.19 13.37
N GLU A 383 -45.00 11.21 14.18
CA GLU A 383 -45.20 12.22 15.22
C GLU A 383 -45.05 11.57 16.59
N LYS A 384 -44.19 12.16 17.45
CA LYS A 384 -44.05 11.69 18.82
C LYS A 384 -45.36 12.01 19.56
N VAL A 385 -46.10 10.98 19.89
CA VAL A 385 -47.29 11.16 20.75
C VAL A 385 -46.78 11.66 22.09
N THR A 386 -47.01 12.95 22.38
CA THR A 386 -46.80 13.54 23.71
C THR A 386 -48.00 13.09 24.56
N VAL A 387 -47.75 12.07 25.42
CA VAL A 387 -48.73 11.63 26.43
C VAL A 387 -48.64 12.56 27.62
#